data_462f2c6b0afc7d16440a7ee42d1e85fb
#
_entry.id   462f2c6b0afc7d16440a7ee42d1e85fb
#
_cell.length_a   1.000
_cell.length_b   1.000
_cell.length_c   1.000
_cell.angle_alpha   90.00
_cell.angle_beta   90.00
_cell.angle_gamma   90.00
#
_symmetry.space_group_name_H-M   'P 1'
#
loop_
_entity.id
_entity.type
_entity.pdbx_description
1 polymer ?
#
loop_
_entity_poly.entity_id
_entity_poly.type
_entity_poly.pdbx_seq_one_letter_code
_entity_poly.pdbx_strand_id
1 'polypeptide(L)'
;PLVSGNGVKALKKAGIEVKVGVLENECLELNKFFFKYISKKLPYVTLKAAQTLDGIIADENNHSEWISSEQSRKYVHSLRAKYDAVLIGYETARIDNPKLTVRMVDGRNPFRIILDSKLKLKPELNVFKMNKDKKTILVTTDENASNKNKIKKFEQLGVKVLFVKKNHNDRVHL
;
A
#
# COMPACT_ATOMS: atom_id res chain seq x y z
N PRO A 1 -2.79 24.11 -12.42
CA PRO A 1 -3.88 23.83 -11.50
C PRO A 1 -4.92 24.94 -11.55
N LEU A 2 -6.20 24.62 -11.42
CA LEU A 2 -7.33 25.56 -11.53
C LEU A 2 -7.24 26.74 -10.53
N VAL A 3 -6.62 26.54 -9.38
CA VAL A 3 -6.51 27.59 -8.34
C VAL A 3 -5.30 28.48 -8.53
N SER A 4 -4.15 27.95 -8.82
CA SER A 4 -2.87 28.58 -9.28
C SER A 4 -2.64 30.04 -8.81
N GLY A 5 -2.83 30.34 -7.54
CA GLY A 5 -2.66 31.68 -6.97
C GLY A 5 -3.86 32.65 -7.15
N ASN A 6 -4.96 32.23 -7.78
CA ASN A 6 -6.12 33.07 -7.99
C ASN A 6 -6.76 33.54 -6.67
N GLY A 7 -6.75 32.72 -5.62
CA GLY A 7 -7.21 33.12 -4.28
C GLY A 7 -6.40 34.27 -3.70
N VAL A 8 -5.07 34.21 -3.80
CA VAL A 8 -4.19 35.31 -3.35
C VAL A 8 -4.46 36.60 -4.13
N LYS A 9 -4.63 36.49 -5.46
CA LYS A 9 -4.98 37.66 -6.29
C LYS A 9 -6.33 38.27 -5.90
N ALA A 10 -7.35 37.45 -5.65
CA ALA A 10 -8.66 37.90 -5.24
C ALA A 10 -8.62 38.62 -3.87
N LEU A 11 -7.93 38.08 -2.88
CA LEU A 11 -7.76 38.71 -1.56
C LEU A 11 -7.03 40.05 -1.66
N LYS A 12 -5.92 40.10 -2.41
CA LYS A 12 -5.20 41.38 -2.63
C LYS A 12 -6.05 42.41 -3.35
N LYS A 13 -6.86 42.00 -4.34
CA LYS A 13 -7.80 42.92 -5.02
C LYS A 13 -8.88 43.46 -4.07
N ALA A 14 -9.26 42.69 -3.06
CA ALA A 14 -10.21 43.13 -2.00
C ALA A 14 -9.55 43.98 -0.91
N GLY A 15 -8.28 44.40 -1.08
CA GLY A 15 -7.56 45.23 -0.09
C GLY A 15 -7.04 44.46 1.13
N ILE A 16 -7.08 43.10 1.09
CA ILE A 16 -6.63 42.27 2.21
C ILE A 16 -5.12 42.02 2.06
N GLU A 17 -4.37 42.30 3.12
CA GLU A 17 -2.94 41.97 3.19
C GLU A 17 -2.76 40.45 3.18
N VAL A 18 -1.92 39.97 2.28
CA VAL A 18 -1.67 38.51 2.13
C VAL A 18 -0.17 38.23 2.16
N LYS A 19 0.27 37.48 3.16
CA LYS A 19 1.63 36.96 3.26
C LYS A 19 1.65 35.51 2.77
N VAL A 20 2.45 35.24 1.75
CA VAL A 20 2.63 33.91 1.16
C VAL A 20 3.95 33.29 1.65
N GLY A 21 4.04 31.96 1.72
CA GLY A 21 5.25 31.24 2.11
C GLY A 21 5.47 31.12 3.64
N VAL A 22 4.46 31.46 4.44
CA VAL A 22 4.55 31.24 5.91
C VAL A 22 4.56 29.74 6.22
N LEU A 23 5.57 29.28 6.93
CA LEU A 23 5.77 27.84 7.27
C LEU A 23 5.75 26.94 6.03
N GLU A 24 6.42 27.36 4.94
CA GLU A 24 6.36 26.65 3.65
C GLU A 24 6.87 25.21 3.78
N ASN A 25 8.00 25.00 4.47
CA ASN A 25 8.59 23.66 4.63
C ASN A 25 7.69 22.73 5.44
N GLU A 26 7.10 23.23 6.51
CA GLU A 26 6.15 22.46 7.33
C GLU A 26 4.87 22.12 6.55
N CYS A 27 4.38 23.03 5.74
CA CYS A 27 3.24 22.81 4.86
C CYS A 27 3.56 21.77 3.78
N LEU A 28 4.76 21.81 3.19
CA LEU A 28 5.22 20.83 2.21
C LEU A 28 5.32 19.42 2.83
N GLU A 29 5.90 19.32 4.03
CA GLU A 29 6.03 18.02 4.72
C GLU A 29 4.65 17.46 5.13
N LEU A 30 3.75 18.31 5.65
CA LEU A 30 2.39 17.91 6.04
C LEU A 30 1.59 17.38 4.84
N ASN A 31 1.78 17.98 3.66
CA ASN A 31 1.03 17.68 2.44
C ASN A 31 1.85 16.87 1.41
N LYS A 32 2.95 16.22 1.79
CA LYS A 32 3.88 15.53 0.88
C LYS A 32 3.21 14.47 0.00
N PHE A 33 2.21 13.75 0.51
CA PHE A 33 1.43 12.77 -0.25
C PHE A 33 0.69 13.43 -1.42
N PHE A 34 -0.01 14.52 -1.13
CA PHE A 34 -0.76 15.31 -2.10
C PHE A 34 0.18 15.92 -3.15
N PHE A 35 1.24 16.58 -2.72
CA PHE A 35 2.20 17.21 -3.65
C PHE A 35 2.88 16.18 -4.56
N LYS A 36 3.25 15.01 -4.03
CA LYS A 36 3.81 13.93 -4.86
C LYS A 36 2.85 13.52 -5.98
N TYR A 37 1.58 13.31 -5.64
CA TYR A 37 0.58 12.90 -6.61
C TYR A 37 0.27 14.00 -7.63
N ILE A 38 0.06 15.24 -7.18
CA ILE A 38 -0.31 16.34 -8.08
C ILE A 38 0.82 16.69 -9.04
N SER A 39 2.07 16.70 -8.56
CA SER A 39 3.23 17.09 -9.38
C SER A 39 3.73 15.99 -10.31
N LYS A 40 3.70 14.72 -9.85
CA LYS A 40 4.32 13.59 -10.57
C LYS A 40 3.33 12.54 -11.06
N LYS A 41 2.05 12.62 -10.64
CA LYS A 41 1.01 11.60 -10.91
C LYS A 41 1.41 10.19 -10.42
N LEU A 42 2.26 10.13 -9.41
CA LEU A 42 2.73 8.89 -8.79
C LEU A 42 2.32 8.85 -7.32
N PRO A 43 2.04 7.65 -6.77
CA PRO A 43 1.79 7.51 -5.35
C PRO A 43 3.03 7.85 -4.52
N TYR A 44 2.81 8.27 -3.27
CA TYR A 44 3.88 8.34 -2.29
C TYR A 44 4.13 6.94 -1.72
N VAL A 45 5.32 6.42 -1.94
CA VAL A 45 5.70 5.06 -1.52
C VAL A 45 6.62 5.14 -0.30
N THR A 46 6.29 4.35 0.72
CA THR A 46 7.11 4.14 1.91
C THR A 46 7.50 2.67 1.99
N LEU A 47 8.78 2.37 2.04
CA LEU A 47 9.29 1.03 2.29
C LEU A 47 9.35 0.77 3.81
N LYS A 48 8.77 -0.36 4.26
CA LYS A 48 8.88 -0.84 5.64
C LYS A 48 9.55 -2.22 5.65
N ALA A 49 10.66 -2.33 6.37
CA ALA A 49 11.26 -3.60 6.70
C ALA A 49 11.34 -3.77 8.22
N ALA A 50 11.25 -5.00 8.73
CA ALA A 50 11.68 -5.36 10.07
C ALA A 50 12.94 -6.19 9.93
N GLN A 51 13.99 -5.82 10.64
CA GLN A 51 15.27 -6.51 10.59
C GLN A 51 15.95 -6.50 11.96
N THR A 52 16.81 -7.44 12.19
CA THR A 52 17.71 -7.48 13.34
C THR A 52 18.79 -6.41 13.21
N LEU A 53 19.62 -6.22 14.24
CA LEU A 53 20.70 -5.22 14.22
C LEU A 53 21.73 -5.50 13.12
N ASP A 54 21.97 -6.77 12.81
CA ASP A 54 22.84 -7.26 11.74
C ASP A 54 22.14 -7.38 10.37
N GLY A 55 20.91 -6.84 10.24
CA GLY A 55 20.21 -6.72 8.96
C GLY A 55 19.46 -7.96 8.51
N ILE A 56 19.30 -8.97 9.36
CA ILE A 56 18.59 -10.21 9.04
C ILE A 56 17.07 -10.00 9.17
N ILE A 57 16.32 -10.45 8.19
CA ILE A 57 14.85 -10.28 8.11
C ILE A 57 14.05 -11.56 8.45
N ALA A 58 14.69 -12.70 8.51
CA ALA A 58 14.13 -13.99 8.92
C ALA A 58 15.26 -14.95 9.29
N ASP A 59 14.95 -16.01 10.06
CA ASP A 59 15.89 -17.10 10.33
C ASP A 59 16.08 -18.03 9.11
N GLU A 60 16.92 -19.06 9.28
CA GLU A 60 17.21 -20.08 8.23
C GLU A 60 15.96 -20.84 7.78
N ASN A 61 14.93 -20.90 8.64
CA ASN A 61 13.64 -21.54 8.36
C ASN A 61 12.59 -20.56 7.79
N ASN A 62 13.00 -19.34 7.47
CA ASN A 62 12.14 -18.23 7.06
C ASN A 62 11.13 -17.75 8.12
N HIS A 63 11.38 -17.97 9.41
CA HIS A 63 10.57 -17.39 10.47
C HIS A 63 11.00 -15.94 10.71
N SER A 64 10.04 -15.01 10.63
CA SER A 64 10.25 -13.58 10.85
C SER A 64 9.59 -13.05 12.14
N GLU A 65 8.93 -13.92 12.90
CA GLU A 65 8.23 -13.57 14.14
C GLU A 65 9.10 -13.91 15.36
N TRP A 66 9.38 -13.03 16.32
CA TRP A 66 9.05 -11.58 16.37
C TRP A 66 10.36 -10.77 16.40
N ILE A 67 10.75 -10.18 15.28
CA ILE A 67 11.98 -9.37 15.21
C ILE A 67 11.76 -8.01 15.89
N SER A 68 10.54 -7.48 15.83
CA SER A 68 10.22 -6.15 16.37
C SER A 68 9.38 -6.21 17.65
N SER A 69 9.56 -5.19 18.52
CA SER A 69 8.78 -5.03 19.76
C SER A 69 7.29 -4.84 19.48
N GLU A 70 6.47 -5.03 20.51
CA GLU A 70 5.03 -4.76 20.43
C GLU A 70 4.75 -3.29 20.08
N GLN A 71 5.51 -2.37 20.65
CA GLN A 71 5.40 -0.95 20.37
C GLN A 71 5.66 -0.65 18.89
N SER A 72 6.69 -1.25 18.30
CA SER A 72 6.99 -1.14 16.86
C SER A 72 5.86 -1.71 16.01
N ARG A 73 5.27 -2.85 16.41
CA ARG A 73 4.11 -3.43 15.72
C ARG A 73 2.89 -2.52 15.80
N LYS A 74 2.63 -1.91 16.96
CA LYS A 74 1.56 -0.93 17.13
C LYS A 74 1.76 0.28 16.21
N TYR A 75 2.99 0.77 16.09
CA TYR A 75 3.34 1.83 15.14
C TYR A 75 3.09 1.41 13.67
N VAL A 76 3.43 0.18 13.29
CA VAL A 76 3.10 -0.34 11.94
C VAL A 76 1.60 -0.38 11.70
N HIS A 77 0.79 -0.67 12.73
CA HIS A 77 -0.67 -0.61 12.60
C HIS A 77 -1.19 0.83 12.44
N SER A 78 -0.57 1.82 13.08
CA SER A 78 -0.89 3.24 12.85
C SER A 78 -0.54 3.69 11.43
N LEU A 79 0.58 3.23 10.89
CA LEU A 79 0.91 3.46 9.48
C LEU A 79 -0.14 2.83 8.55
N ARG A 80 -0.57 1.59 8.79
CA ARG A 80 -1.64 0.95 7.99
C ARG A 80 -2.94 1.73 8.02
N ALA A 81 -3.30 2.30 9.18
CA ALA A 81 -4.50 3.13 9.30
C ALA A 81 -4.39 4.45 8.50
N LYS A 82 -3.17 4.97 8.37
CA LYS A 82 -2.86 6.24 7.70
C LYS A 82 -2.76 6.10 6.17
N TYR A 83 -2.11 5.03 5.69
CA TYR A 83 -1.87 4.81 4.25
C TYR A 83 -3.11 4.23 3.56
N ASP A 84 -3.26 4.53 2.26
CA ASP A 84 -4.38 4.02 1.47
C ASP A 84 -4.22 2.55 1.11
N ALA A 85 -2.99 2.08 0.95
CA ALA A 85 -2.69 0.69 0.58
C ALA A 85 -1.43 0.16 1.27
N VAL A 86 -1.43 -1.17 1.48
CA VAL A 86 -0.25 -1.98 1.82
C VAL A 86 -0.02 -2.96 0.68
N LEU A 87 1.21 -2.99 0.18
CA LEU A 87 1.60 -3.88 -0.90
C LEU A 87 2.64 -4.89 -0.41
N ILE A 88 2.43 -6.17 -0.72
CA ILE A 88 3.39 -7.25 -0.45
C ILE A 88 3.58 -8.14 -1.67
N GLY A 89 4.72 -8.83 -1.72
CA GLY A 89 5.01 -9.83 -2.75
C GLY A 89 4.48 -11.22 -2.40
N TYR A 90 4.59 -12.13 -3.38
CA TYR A 90 4.18 -13.53 -3.29
C TYR A 90 4.79 -14.25 -2.10
N GLU A 91 6.12 -14.17 -1.89
CA GLU A 91 6.80 -14.92 -0.81
C GLU A 91 6.33 -14.45 0.57
N THR A 92 6.23 -13.15 0.81
CA THR A 92 5.70 -12.60 2.07
C THR A 92 4.27 -13.09 2.32
N ALA A 93 3.42 -13.07 1.28
CA ALA A 93 2.04 -13.55 1.41
C ALA A 93 1.99 -15.06 1.73
N ARG A 94 2.87 -15.86 1.09
CA ARG A 94 2.93 -17.31 1.24
C ARG A 94 3.48 -17.75 2.60
N ILE A 95 4.58 -17.12 3.04
CA ILE A 95 5.31 -17.52 4.25
C ILE A 95 4.61 -16.96 5.49
N ASP A 96 4.41 -15.65 5.56
CA ASP A 96 3.87 -14.99 6.76
C ASP A 96 2.35 -15.15 6.90
N ASN A 97 1.66 -15.53 5.83
CA ASN A 97 0.18 -15.64 5.79
C ASN A 97 -0.53 -14.49 6.52
N PRO A 98 -0.19 -13.22 6.20
CA PRO A 98 -0.58 -12.09 7.00
C PRO A 98 -2.04 -11.68 6.76
N LYS A 99 -2.65 -11.03 7.76
CA LYS A 99 -3.99 -10.43 7.64
C LYS A 99 -3.95 -9.05 6.96
N LEU A 100 -2.90 -8.29 7.15
CA LEU A 100 -2.68 -6.91 6.68
C LEU A 100 -3.78 -5.90 7.11
N THR A 101 -4.54 -6.23 8.13
CA THR A 101 -5.60 -5.39 8.70
C THR A 101 -5.08 -4.52 9.85
N VAL A 102 -5.80 -3.45 10.18
CA VAL A 102 -5.59 -2.65 11.39
C VAL A 102 -6.26 -3.35 12.57
N ARG A 103 -5.51 -3.61 13.67
CA ARG A 103 -6.00 -4.38 14.83
C ARG A 103 -5.50 -3.87 16.18
N MET A 104 -4.38 -3.13 16.20
CA MET A 104 -3.72 -2.69 17.43
C MET A 104 -3.95 -1.21 17.72
N VAL A 105 -4.65 -0.51 16.84
CA VAL A 105 -5.03 0.91 16.95
C VAL A 105 -6.38 1.10 16.28
N ASP A 106 -7.07 2.18 16.62
CA ASP A 106 -8.28 2.59 15.90
C ASP A 106 -7.91 3.15 14.53
N GLY A 107 -8.72 2.82 13.53
CA GLY A 107 -8.53 3.33 12.18
C GLY A 107 -9.07 2.42 11.09
N ARG A 108 -9.04 2.93 9.86
CA ARG A 108 -9.53 2.22 8.67
C ARG A 108 -8.52 1.18 8.18
N ASN A 109 -9.02 0.08 7.62
CA ASN A 109 -8.17 -0.85 6.89
C ASN A 109 -7.71 -0.24 5.55
N PRO A 110 -6.43 -0.41 5.18
CA PRO A 110 -5.94 -0.07 3.85
C PRO A 110 -6.43 -1.07 2.79
N PHE A 111 -6.29 -0.73 1.52
CA PHE A 111 -6.27 -1.74 0.48
C PHE A 111 -5.07 -2.67 0.66
N ARG A 112 -5.27 -3.96 0.42
CA ARG A 112 -4.22 -4.99 0.51
C ARG A 112 -3.89 -5.43 -0.91
N ILE A 113 -2.72 -5.05 -1.40
CA ILE A 113 -2.28 -5.34 -2.75
C ILE A 113 -1.25 -6.46 -2.68
N ILE A 114 -1.54 -7.58 -3.35
CA ILE A 114 -0.71 -8.76 -3.35
C ILE A 114 -0.18 -9.00 -4.77
N LEU A 115 1.15 -9.03 -4.92
CA LEU A 115 1.78 -9.32 -6.21
C LEU A 115 2.05 -10.82 -6.33
N ASP A 116 1.40 -11.48 -7.26
CA ASP A 116 1.60 -12.91 -7.56
C ASP A 116 1.68 -13.12 -9.08
N SER A 117 2.85 -12.89 -9.64
CA SER A 117 3.10 -12.91 -11.09
C SER A 117 2.67 -14.22 -11.76
N LYS A 118 2.75 -15.34 -11.05
CA LYS A 118 2.44 -16.67 -11.58
C LYS A 118 1.12 -17.25 -11.07
N LEU A 119 0.32 -16.45 -10.38
CA LEU A 119 -0.96 -16.86 -9.78
C LEU A 119 -0.83 -18.16 -8.96
N LYS A 120 0.22 -18.27 -8.12
CA LYS A 120 0.50 -19.48 -7.33
C LYS A 120 -0.13 -19.50 -5.95
N LEU A 121 -0.47 -18.35 -5.38
CA LEU A 121 -1.08 -18.25 -4.05
C LEU A 121 -2.38 -19.06 -3.96
N LYS A 122 -2.66 -19.52 -2.74
CA LYS A 122 -3.86 -20.28 -2.44
C LYS A 122 -4.93 -19.33 -1.89
N PRO A 123 -6.21 -19.50 -2.27
CA PRO A 123 -7.33 -18.66 -1.77
C PRO A 123 -7.55 -18.78 -0.25
N GLU A 124 -7.01 -19.82 0.39
CA GLU A 124 -7.14 -20.10 1.81
C GLU A 124 -6.30 -19.19 2.70
N LEU A 125 -5.39 -18.38 2.14
CA LEU A 125 -4.56 -17.45 2.91
C LEU A 125 -5.42 -16.37 3.63
N ASN A 126 -4.97 -15.97 4.82
CA ASN A 126 -5.70 -15.01 5.66
C ASN A 126 -6.04 -13.70 4.94
N VAL A 127 -5.13 -13.17 4.12
CA VAL A 127 -5.33 -11.91 3.38
C VAL A 127 -6.52 -11.99 2.40
N PHE A 128 -6.87 -13.18 1.93
CA PHE A 128 -8.02 -13.42 1.06
C PHE A 128 -9.28 -13.81 1.84
N LYS A 129 -9.19 -14.73 2.79
CA LYS A 129 -10.33 -15.17 3.62
C LYS A 129 -10.92 -14.04 4.47
N MET A 130 -10.08 -13.16 4.98
CA MET A 130 -10.51 -12.07 5.87
C MET A 130 -10.92 -10.79 5.11
N ASN A 131 -11.30 -10.92 3.85
CA ASN A 131 -11.64 -9.82 2.95
C ASN A 131 -13.11 -9.37 3.04
N LYS A 132 -13.68 -9.31 4.25
CA LYS A 132 -15.08 -8.87 4.46
C LYS A 132 -15.34 -7.45 3.95
N ASP A 133 -14.34 -6.59 4.00
CA ASP A 133 -14.36 -5.20 3.54
C ASP A 133 -14.09 -5.04 2.04
N LYS A 134 -13.87 -6.14 1.32
CA LYS A 134 -13.60 -6.20 -0.13
C LYS A 134 -12.45 -5.29 -0.60
N LYS A 135 -11.44 -5.11 0.26
CA LYS A 135 -10.27 -4.24 -0.02
C LYS A 135 -9.02 -5.01 -0.44
N THR A 136 -9.13 -6.31 -0.78
CA THR A 136 -7.99 -7.10 -1.26
C THR A 136 -7.95 -7.12 -2.77
N ILE A 137 -6.77 -6.83 -3.31
CA ILE A 137 -6.47 -6.81 -4.74
C ILE A 137 -5.31 -7.77 -4.99
N LEU A 138 -5.52 -8.74 -5.86
CA LEU A 138 -4.49 -9.65 -6.34
C LEU A 138 -4.04 -9.19 -7.72
N VAL A 139 -2.75 -8.89 -7.86
CA VAL A 139 -2.16 -8.45 -9.13
C VAL A 139 -1.34 -9.60 -9.71
N THR A 140 -1.65 -9.99 -10.92
CA THR A 140 -0.98 -11.08 -11.64
C THR A 140 -0.69 -10.68 -13.09
N THR A 141 0.09 -11.49 -13.81
CA THR A 141 0.35 -11.23 -15.23
C THR A 141 -0.85 -11.62 -16.09
N ASP A 142 -1.02 -10.97 -17.23
CA ASP A 142 -2.08 -11.21 -18.22
C ASP A 142 -2.05 -12.65 -18.77
N GLU A 143 -0.92 -13.32 -18.76
CA GLU A 143 -0.80 -14.75 -19.13
C GLU A 143 -1.68 -15.66 -18.26
N ASN A 144 -1.98 -15.26 -17.02
CA ASN A 144 -2.82 -16.03 -16.11
C ASN A 144 -4.33 -15.85 -16.34
N ALA A 145 -4.75 -14.98 -17.26
CA ALA A 145 -6.17 -14.70 -17.53
C ALA A 145 -6.96 -15.94 -17.98
N SER A 146 -6.28 -16.92 -18.56
CA SER A 146 -6.87 -18.21 -18.94
C SER A 146 -7.25 -19.11 -17.76
N ASN A 147 -6.69 -18.90 -16.58
CA ASN A 147 -6.94 -19.73 -15.39
C ASN A 147 -8.25 -19.33 -14.68
N LYS A 148 -9.36 -19.37 -15.44
CA LYS A 148 -10.69 -18.93 -15.00
C LYS A 148 -11.17 -19.56 -13.69
N ASN A 149 -10.90 -20.86 -13.50
CA ASN A 149 -11.32 -21.57 -12.28
C ASN A 149 -10.68 -21.03 -11.02
N LYS A 150 -9.37 -20.70 -11.07
CA LYS A 150 -8.65 -20.16 -9.93
C LYS A 150 -9.05 -18.70 -9.67
N ILE A 151 -9.18 -17.90 -10.71
CA ILE A 151 -9.64 -16.51 -10.65
C ILE A 151 -11.02 -16.45 -9.98
N LYS A 152 -11.97 -17.27 -10.41
CA LYS A 152 -13.33 -17.34 -9.83
C LYS A 152 -13.31 -17.61 -8.33
N LYS A 153 -12.39 -18.46 -7.83
CA LYS A 153 -12.25 -18.70 -6.38
C LYS A 153 -11.87 -17.43 -5.61
N PHE A 154 -10.97 -16.61 -6.14
CA PHE A 154 -10.61 -15.32 -5.53
C PHE A 154 -11.77 -14.32 -5.58
N GLU A 155 -12.45 -14.23 -6.71
CA GLU A 155 -13.62 -13.35 -6.90
C GLU A 155 -14.77 -13.70 -5.94
N GLN A 156 -15.01 -14.99 -5.69
CA GLN A 156 -15.99 -15.46 -4.70
C GLN A 156 -15.67 -15.00 -3.26
N LEU A 157 -14.40 -14.75 -2.95
CA LEU A 157 -13.95 -14.14 -1.69
C LEU A 157 -13.98 -12.60 -1.72
N GLY A 158 -14.53 -12.00 -2.79
CA GLY A 158 -14.56 -10.54 -2.96
C GLY A 158 -13.21 -9.93 -3.28
N VAL A 159 -12.21 -10.73 -3.68
CA VAL A 159 -10.89 -10.26 -4.10
C VAL A 159 -10.97 -9.74 -5.54
N LYS A 160 -10.50 -8.52 -5.77
CA LYS A 160 -10.36 -7.99 -7.12
C LYS A 160 -9.07 -8.52 -7.75
N VAL A 161 -9.17 -9.19 -8.90
CA VAL A 161 -8.00 -9.66 -9.64
C VAL A 161 -7.69 -8.66 -10.76
N LEU A 162 -6.44 -8.18 -10.79
CA LEU A 162 -5.94 -7.26 -11.81
C LEU A 162 -4.87 -7.97 -12.65
N PHE A 163 -5.00 -7.82 -13.96
CA PHE A 163 -4.03 -8.35 -14.91
C PHE A 163 -3.16 -7.21 -15.43
N VAL A 164 -1.86 -7.42 -15.42
CA VAL A 164 -0.87 -6.44 -15.91
C VAL A 164 0.16 -7.15 -16.77
N LYS A 165 0.82 -6.40 -17.64
CA LYS A 165 1.92 -6.94 -18.44
C LYS A 165 3.06 -7.41 -17.55
N LYS A 166 3.78 -8.42 -17.99
CA LYS A 166 5.01 -8.85 -17.34
C LYS A 166 6.19 -7.95 -17.77
N ASN A 167 7.15 -7.78 -16.88
CA ASN A 167 8.44 -7.17 -17.20
C ASN A 167 9.41 -8.22 -17.80
N HIS A 168 10.64 -7.80 -18.13
CA HIS A 168 11.69 -8.66 -18.69
C HIS A 168 12.12 -9.82 -17.77
N ASN A 169 11.77 -9.81 -16.49
CA ASN A 169 12.06 -10.85 -15.51
C ASN A 169 10.83 -11.76 -15.23
N ASP A 170 9.84 -11.80 -16.11
CA ASP A 170 8.59 -12.55 -15.95
C ASP A 170 7.80 -12.22 -14.67
N ARG A 171 7.95 -10.98 -14.18
CA ARG A 171 7.23 -10.47 -13.01
C ARG A 171 6.21 -9.40 -13.41
N VAL A 172 5.27 -9.17 -12.52
CA VAL A 172 4.35 -8.03 -12.61
C VAL A 172 5.15 -6.76 -12.86
N HIS A 173 4.76 -6.00 -13.88
CA HIS A 173 5.30 -4.68 -14.16
C HIS A 173 4.53 -3.66 -13.32
N LEU A 174 5.24 -2.91 -12.47
CA LEU A 174 4.71 -1.85 -11.60
C LEU A 174 4.98 -0.47 -12.18
#